data_191c73b083796823826df1a0b27897e6
#
_entry.id   191c73b083796823826df1a0b27897e6
#
_cell.length_a   1.000
_cell.length_b   1.000
_cell.length_c   1.000
_cell.angle_alpha   90.00
_cell.angle_beta   90.00
_cell.angle_gamma   90.00
#
_symmetry.space_group_name_H-M   'P 1'
#
loop_
_entity.id
_entity.type
_entity.pdbx_description
1 polymer ?
#
loop_
_entity_poly.entity_id
_entity_poly.type
_entity_poly.pdbx_seq_one_letter_code
_entity_poly.pdbx_strand_id
1 'polypeptide(L)'
;MSDKNIYKGVNTICTHVGQVKDEQFGGSVSPIYPGTSYEYIDKEIDRYPRYSSTPNQEFLAKKISALEETEDAIILGSGMAAISTSLLAFLNSGDHIVLQNDIYGGSRNLVEAQFKRYGIPV
;
A
#
# COMPACT_ATOMS: atom_id res chain seq x y z
N MET A 1 17.73 -2.13 8.45
CA MET A 1 17.37 -3.43 9.06
C MET A 1 15.85 -3.41 9.20
N SER A 2 15.12 -4.33 8.58
CA SER A 2 13.66 -4.32 8.65
C SER A 2 13.23 -4.75 10.07
N ASP A 3 12.31 -4.00 10.67
CA ASP A 3 11.71 -4.28 12.00
C ASP A 3 10.98 -5.65 12.08
N LYS A 4 10.94 -6.39 10.97
CA LYS A 4 10.23 -7.67 10.83
C LYS A 4 10.67 -8.76 11.81
N ASN A 5 11.89 -8.70 12.35
CA ASN A 5 12.44 -9.76 13.21
C ASN A 5 12.29 -9.53 14.72
N ILE A 6 11.82 -8.38 15.15
CA ILE A 6 11.75 -8.04 16.57
C ILE A 6 10.42 -8.47 17.18
N TYR A 7 9.34 -8.40 16.43
CA TYR A 7 7.97 -8.68 16.92
C TYR A 7 7.42 -9.96 16.31
N LYS A 8 7.12 -10.95 17.15
CA LYS A 8 6.64 -12.29 16.70
C LYS A 8 5.14 -12.52 16.87
N GLY A 9 4.45 -11.68 17.61
CA GLY A 9 3.02 -11.86 17.88
C GLY A 9 2.17 -10.88 17.09
N VAL A 10 1.04 -11.33 16.50
CA VAL A 10 0.12 -10.48 15.72
C VAL A 10 -0.30 -9.24 16.52
N ASN A 11 -0.65 -9.38 17.79
CA ASN A 11 -1.03 -8.25 18.64
C ASN A 11 0.13 -7.26 18.81
N THR A 12 1.36 -7.75 18.94
CA THR A 12 2.55 -6.91 19.06
C THR A 12 2.87 -6.21 17.76
N ILE A 13 2.71 -6.90 16.63
CA ILE A 13 2.85 -6.31 15.29
C ILE A 13 1.81 -5.19 15.11
N CYS A 14 0.55 -5.44 15.39
CA CYS A 14 -0.52 -4.44 15.29
C CYS A 14 -0.24 -3.19 16.13
N THR A 15 0.37 -3.36 17.30
CA THR A 15 0.63 -2.26 18.21
C THR A 15 1.89 -1.48 17.84
N HIS A 16 2.99 -2.16 17.52
CA HIS A 16 4.33 -1.54 17.50
C HIS A 16 4.96 -1.40 16.12
N VAL A 17 4.65 -2.27 15.15
CA VAL A 17 5.26 -2.15 13.82
C VAL A 17 4.73 -0.92 13.09
N GLY A 18 5.62 -0.22 12.40
CA GLY A 18 5.30 1.03 11.70
C GLY A 18 5.16 2.25 12.62
N GLN A 19 5.39 2.11 13.92
CA GLN A 19 5.46 3.27 14.80
C GLN A 19 6.73 4.08 14.56
N VAL A 20 6.60 5.39 14.60
CA VAL A 20 7.73 6.33 14.63
C VAL A 20 7.85 6.89 16.01
N LYS A 21 9.06 6.82 16.54
CA LYS A 21 9.38 7.44 17.82
C LYS A 21 9.27 8.97 17.68
N ASP A 22 8.47 9.57 18.53
CA ASP A 22 8.44 11.02 18.67
C ASP A 22 9.66 11.47 19.46
N GLU A 23 10.71 11.84 18.73
CA GLU A 23 11.96 12.29 19.36
C GLU A 23 11.87 13.71 19.93
N GLN A 24 10.90 14.50 19.47
CA GLN A 24 10.75 15.89 19.89
C GLN A 24 10.02 16.02 21.23
N PHE A 25 8.95 15.26 21.42
CA PHE A 25 8.09 15.39 22.59
C PHE A 25 7.98 14.11 23.42
N GLY A 26 8.51 12.98 22.92
CA GLY A 26 8.48 11.71 23.63
C GLY A 26 7.10 11.06 23.68
N GLY A 27 6.22 11.37 22.73
CA GLY A 27 4.90 10.77 22.63
C GLY A 27 4.98 9.26 22.44
N SER A 28 4.07 8.52 23.09
CA SER A 28 4.03 7.06 23.00
C SER A 28 3.35 6.51 21.73
N VAL A 29 2.79 7.40 20.91
CA VAL A 29 2.10 7.07 19.65
C VAL A 29 2.74 7.87 18.53
N SER A 30 2.83 7.28 17.34
CA SER A 30 3.35 7.97 16.15
C SER A 30 2.58 9.26 15.88
N PRO A 31 3.26 10.35 15.60
CA PRO A 31 2.62 11.59 15.16
C PRO A 31 1.82 11.37 13.85
N ILE A 32 0.75 12.13 13.68
CA ILE A 32 0.04 12.24 12.41
C ILE A 32 0.60 13.43 11.66
N TYR A 33 1.04 13.22 10.45
CA TYR A 33 1.63 14.24 9.57
C TYR A 33 0.58 14.71 8.54
N PRO A 34 -0.11 15.82 8.78
CA PRO A 34 -1.12 16.35 7.85
C PRO A 34 -0.53 17.12 6.67
N GLY A 35 0.79 17.32 6.65
CA GLY A 35 1.48 18.04 5.58
C GLY A 35 1.37 17.35 4.23
N THR A 36 1.10 18.15 3.19
CA THR A 36 1.06 17.69 1.79
C THR A 36 2.26 18.19 0.98
N SER A 37 3.04 19.11 1.54
CA SER A 37 4.26 19.65 0.95
C SER A 37 5.43 19.37 1.88
N TYR A 38 6.53 18.93 1.33
CA TYR A 38 7.74 18.57 2.05
C TYR A 38 8.96 19.23 1.41
N GLU A 39 10.04 19.38 2.17
CA GLU A 39 11.32 19.77 1.59
C GLU A 39 11.79 18.73 0.58
N TYR A 40 12.28 19.17 -0.58
CA TYR A 40 12.77 18.30 -1.64
C TYR A 40 14.18 18.66 -2.11
N ILE A 41 14.64 19.89 -1.82
CA ILE A 41 16.00 20.33 -2.17
C ILE A 41 17.01 19.59 -1.29
N ASP A 42 17.97 18.93 -1.91
CA ASP A 42 19.03 18.16 -1.25
C ASP A 42 18.51 17.05 -0.29
N LYS A 43 17.34 16.47 -0.62
CA LYS A 43 16.77 15.32 0.09
C LYS A 43 16.89 14.05 -0.74
N GLU A 44 17.24 12.95 -0.10
CA GLU A 44 17.31 11.62 -0.74
C GLU A 44 15.92 11.08 -1.14
N ILE A 45 14.88 11.50 -0.46
CA ILE A 45 13.51 11.02 -0.68
C ILE A 45 12.58 12.20 -0.99
N ASP A 46 12.00 12.19 -2.18
CA ASP A 46 10.90 13.07 -2.54
C ASP A 46 9.62 12.62 -1.87
N ARG A 47 9.16 13.40 -0.88
CA ARG A 47 7.91 13.11 -0.18
C ARG A 47 6.76 13.84 -0.82
N TYR A 48 5.84 13.05 -1.38
CA TYR A 48 4.62 13.58 -1.98
C TYR A 48 3.47 12.57 -1.87
N PRO A 49 2.23 12.99 -1.54
CA PRO A 49 1.12 12.06 -1.33
C PRO A 49 0.84 11.11 -2.50
N ARG A 50 1.00 11.58 -3.74
CA ARG A 50 0.81 10.75 -4.95
C ARG A 50 1.90 9.72 -5.19
N TYR A 51 3.06 9.89 -4.56
CA TYR A 51 4.16 8.91 -4.64
C TYR A 51 4.11 7.85 -3.54
N SER A 52 3.04 7.87 -2.73
CA SER A 52 2.89 6.98 -1.57
C SER A 52 4.07 7.07 -0.57
N SER A 53 4.74 8.21 -0.53
CA SER A 53 5.98 8.45 0.23
C SER A 53 5.80 9.40 1.43
N THR A 54 4.55 9.69 1.83
CA THR A 54 4.32 10.46 3.05
C THR A 54 4.54 9.58 4.29
N PRO A 55 4.96 10.15 5.43
CA PRO A 55 5.20 9.37 6.63
C PRO A 55 4.02 8.49 7.05
N ASN A 56 2.78 9.01 6.99
CA ASN A 56 1.59 8.23 7.35
C ASN A 56 1.39 7.00 6.44
N GLN A 57 1.65 7.14 5.14
CA GLN A 57 1.55 6.03 4.18
C GLN A 57 2.64 4.99 4.42
N GLU A 58 3.88 5.43 4.63
CA GLU A 58 5.01 4.54 4.92
C GLU A 58 4.80 3.74 6.22
N PHE A 59 4.28 4.38 7.27
CA PHE A 59 4.04 3.70 8.55
C PHE A 59 2.96 2.65 8.45
N LEU A 60 1.87 2.97 7.73
CA LEU A 60 0.80 2.01 7.49
C LEU A 60 1.27 0.87 6.58
N ALA A 61 2.02 1.18 5.51
CA ALA A 61 2.59 0.17 4.62
C ALA A 61 3.48 -0.82 5.38
N LYS A 62 4.38 -0.35 6.24
CA LYS A 62 5.22 -1.19 7.10
C LYS A 62 4.39 -2.11 8.00
N LYS A 63 3.31 -1.62 8.57
CA LYS A 63 2.43 -2.42 9.42
C LYS A 63 1.71 -3.51 8.62
N ILE A 64 1.13 -3.16 7.48
CA ILE A 64 0.44 -4.13 6.61
C ILE A 64 1.41 -5.17 6.08
N SER A 65 2.58 -4.75 5.57
CA SER A 65 3.58 -5.69 5.08
C SER A 65 4.06 -6.68 6.16
N ALA A 66 4.16 -6.24 7.41
CA ALA A 66 4.53 -7.12 8.51
C ALA A 66 3.41 -8.12 8.88
N LEU A 67 2.15 -7.71 8.78
CA LEU A 67 0.99 -8.58 9.03
C LEU A 67 0.81 -9.62 7.92
N GLU A 68 1.06 -9.23 6.66
CA GLU A 68 0.94 -10.08 5.48
C GLU A 68 2.24 -10.86 5.18
N GLU A 69 3.29 -10.68 6.00
CA GLU A 69 4.61 -11.31 5.83
C GLU A 69 5.24 -11.03 4.44
N THR A 70 4.95 -9.86 3.87
CA THR A 70 5.48 -9.41 2.57
C THR A 70 6.69 -8.49 2.75
N GLU A 71 7.43 -8.26 1.67
CA GLU A 71 8.59 -7.36 1.69
C GLU A 71 8.17 -5.92 1.89
N ASP A 72 7.09 -5.50 1.21
CA ASP A 72 6.56 -4.14 1.28
C ASP A 72 5.05 -4.14 1.00
N ALA A 73 4.42 -2.96 1.14
CA ALA A 73 3.02 -2.73 0.84
C ALA A 73 2.82 -1.32 0.28
N ILE A 74 1.78 -1.15 -0.52
CA ILE A 74 1.37 0.17 -1.02
C ILE A 74 -0.04 0.49 -0.53
N ILE A 75 -0.25 1.71 -0.08
CA ILE A 75 -1.54 2.17 0.44
C ILE A 75 -2.28 2.95 -0.64
N LEU A 76 -3.49 2.52 -0.96
CA LEU A 76 -4.34 3.09 -1.98
C LEU A 76 -5.65 3.60 -1.40
N GLY A 77 -6.31 4.50 -2.10
CA GLY A 77 -7.49 5.21 -1.59
C GLY A 77 -8.79 4.36 -1.52
N SER A 78 -8.78 3.14 -2.07
CA SER A 78 -9.92 2.22 -1.99
C SER A 78 -9.50 0.79 -2.33
N GLY A 79 -10.33 -0.20 -1.92
CA GLY A 79 -10.13 -1.59 -2.32
C GLY A 79 -10.17 -1.79 -3.84
N MET A 80 -11.04 -1.08 -4.56
CA MET A 80 -11.06 -1.14 -6.03
C MET A 80 -9.80 -0.53 -6.65
N ALA A 81 -9.24 0.52 -6.07
CA ALA A 81 -7.94 1.04 -6.49
C ALA A 81 -6.83 0.01 -6.26
N ALA A 82 -6.85 -0.69 -5.13
CA ALA A 82 -5.90 -1.77 -4.85
C ALA A 82 -6.00 -2.90 -5.88
N ILE A 83 -7.22 -3.38 -6.15
CA ILE A 83 -7.46 -4.45 -7.13
C ILE A 83 -7.02 -4.03 -8.54
N SER A 84 -7.47 -2.85 -9.00
CA SER A 84 -7.14 -2.39 -10.36
C SER A 84 -5.65 -2.14 -10.54
N THR A 85 -4.99 -1.52 -9.57
CA THR A 85 -3.55 -1.25 -9.62
C THR A 85 -2.74 -2.55 -9.61
N SER A 86 -3.11 -3.51 -8.75
CA SER A 86 -2.43 -4.80 -8.70
C SER A 86 -2.53 -5.55 -10.02
N LEU A 87 -3.72 -5.62 -10.62
CA LEU A 87 -3.91 -6.31 -11.90
C LEU A 87 -3.16 -5.59 -13.04
N LEU A 88 -3.28 -4.27 -13.14
CA LEU A 88 -2.62 -3.50 -14.20
C LEU A 88 -1.09 -3.44 -14.06
N ALA A 89 -0.55 -3.70 -12.88
CA ALA A 89 0.89 -3.79 -12.69
C ALA A 89 1.51 -5.02 -13.39
N PHE A 90 0.73 -6.05 -13.63
CA PHE A 90 1.20 -7.32 -14.20
C PHE A 90 0.66 -7.62 -15.60
N LEU A 91 -0.40 -6.94 -16.04
CA LEU A 91 -1.10 -7.23 -17.29
C LEU A 91 -0.84 -6.17 -18.34
N ASN A 92 -0.54 -6.62 -19.54
CA ASN A 92 -0.40 -5.82 -20.74
C ASN A 92 -1.54 -6.11 -21.73
N SER A 93 -1.73 -5.24 -22.71
CA SER A 93 -2.64 -5.53 -23.82
C SER A 93 -2.19 -6.79 -24.57
N GLY A 94 -3.11 -7.73 -24.76
CA GLY A 94 -2.84 -9.04 -25.33
C GLY A 94 -2.66 -10.17 -24.30
N ASP A 95 -2.43 -9.85 -23.03
CA ASP A 95 -2.49 -10.83 -21.94
C ASP A 95 -3.93 -11.23 -21.68
N HIS A 96 -4.13 -12.32 -20.95
CA HIS A 96 -5.45 -12.73 -20.49
C HIS A 96 -5.43 -13.00 -18.98
N ILE A 97 -6.62 -12.95 -18.38
CA ILE A 97 -6.79 -13.20 -16.95
C ILE A 97 -7.80 -14.32 -16.72
N VAL A 98 -7.49 -15.20 -15.78
CA VAL A 98 -8.41 -16.25 -15.33
C VAL A 98 -8.82 -15.96 -13.91
N LEU A 99 -10.11 -15.86 -13.67
CA LEU A 99 -10.69 -15.56 -12.36
C LEU A 99 -11.69 -16.65 -11.96
N GLN A 100 -11.82 -16.83 -10.65
CA GLN A 100 -12.95 -17.63 -10.17
C GLN A 100 -14.28 -16.91 -10.50
N ASN A 101 -15.34 -17.68 -10.71
CA ASN A 101 -16.64 -17.11 -11.08
C ASN A 101 -17.29 -16.31 -9.93
N ASP A 102 -17.04 -16.70 -8.70
CA ASP A 102 -17.65 -16.10 -7.51
C ASP A 102 -16.72 -15.06 -6.88
N ILE A 103 -16.66 -13.86 -7.48
CA ILE A 103 -15.87 -12.72 -7.02
C ILE A 103 -16.76 -11.52 -6.72
N TYR A 104 -16.22 -10.55 -6.00
CA TYR A 104 -16.89 -9.28 -5.74
C TYR A 104 -17.37 -8.63 -7.05
N GLY A 105 -18.63 -8.19 -7.09
CA GLY A 105 -19.27 -7.65 -8.30
C GLY A 105 -18.54 -6.46 -8.92
N GLY A 106 -17.94 -5.59 -8.10
CA GLY A 106 -17.10 -4.49 -8.57
C GLY A 106 -15.86 -4.97 -9.33
N SER A 107 -15.19 -6.01 -8.83
CA SER A 107 -14.03 -6.62 -9.49
C SER A 107 -14.42 -7.30 -10.80
N ARG A 108 -15.55 -8.01 -10.82
CA ARG A 108 -16.10 -8.63 -12.04
C ARG A 108 -16.36 -7.55 -13.10
N ASN A 109 -17.07 -6.50 -12.74
CA ASN A 109 -17.37 -5.40 -13.68
C ASN A 109 -16.11 -4.70 -14.20
N LEU A 110 -15.11 -4.49 -13.34
CA LEU A 110 -13.82 -3.95 -13.77
C LEU A 110 -13.18 -4.83 -14.85
N VAL A 111 -13.12 -6.12 -14.63
CA VAL A 111 -12.43 -7.05 -15.52
C VAL A 111 -13.23 -7.27 -16.81
N GLU A 112 -14.52 -7.59 -16.73
CA GLU A 112 -15.36 -7.87 -17.89
C GLU A 112 -15.63 -6.64 -18.77
N ALA A 113 -15.80 -5.45 -18.17
CA ALA A 113 -16.15 -4.25 -18.92
C ALA A 113 -14.93 -3.37 -19.28
N GLN A 114 -13.99 -3.19 -18.35
CA GLN A 114 -12.88 -2.26 -18.59
C GLN A 114 -11.66 -2.95 -19.19
N PHE A 115 -11.23 -4.09 -18.66
CA PHE A 115 -10.02 -4.76 -19.14
C PHE A 115 -10.17 -5.26 -20.57
N LYS A 116 -11.36 -5.73 -20.95
CA LYS A 116 -11.67 -6.05 -22.33
C LYS A 116 -11.41 -4.88 -23.30
N ARG A 117 -11.70 -3.63 -22.87
CA ARG A 117 -11.42 -2.41 -23.67
C ARG A 117 -9.93 -2.14 -23.81
N TYR A 118 -9.11 -2.61 -22.90
CA TYR A 118 -7.64 -2.51 -22.95
C TYR A 118 -6.99 -3.69 -23.64
N GLY A 119 -7.78 -4.58 -24.27
CA GLY A 119 -7.26 -5.75 -24.97
C GLY A 119 -6.79 -6.87 -24.02
N ILE A 120 -7.34 -6.93 -22.81
CA ILE A 120 -7.07 -7.97 -21.84
C ILE A 120 -8.36 -8.80 -21.66
N PRO A 121 -8.54 -9.90 -22.41
CA PRO A 121 -9.71 -10.77 -22.29
C PRO A 121 -9.69 -11.56 -20.95
N VAL A 122 -10.88 -12.00 -20.55
CA VAL A 122 -11.15 -12.82 -19.35
C VAL A 122 -11.59 -14.20 -19.77
#